data_baf9fe9f990988d016d8981c364a5dee
#
_entry.id   baf9fe9f990988d016d8981c364a5dee
#
_cell.length_a   1.000
_cell.length_b   1.000
_cell.length_c   1.000
_cell.angle_alpha   90.00
_cell.angle_beta   90.00
_cell.angle_gamma   90.00
#
_symmetry.space_group_name_H-M   'P 1'
#
loop_
_entity.id
_entity.type
_entity.pdbx_description
1 polymer ?
#
loop_
_entity_poly.entity_id
_entity_poly.type
_entity_poly.pdbx_seq_one_letter_code
_entity_poly.pdbx_strand_id
1 'polypeptide(L)'
;MSKVVFMFPGQGAQYIGMGKDFYDACEESKAVYELASKVTELDIAKLCFEENEEINITEYTQIAMLTTEAAIYAALKKAGKEPAACAGLSLGEYGALIASGVMSMEDAFRVIRARGIFMQEAVPTGGAMAAVLGLDA
;
A
#
# COMPACT_ATOMS: atom_id res chain seq x y z
N MET A 1 -1.22 -26.54 -13.51
CA MET A 1 -1.64 -25.59 -12.47
C MET A 1 -1.70 -24.20 -13.08
N SER A 2 -2.76 -23.46 -12.82
CA SER A 2 -2.86 -22.04 -13.24
C SER A 2 -1.82 -21.20 -12.48
N LYS A 3 -1.09 -20.37 -13.20
CA LYS A 3 -0.17 -19.40 -12.60
C LYS A 3 -0.97 -18.21 -12.08
N VAL A 4 -0.69 -17.77 -10.86
CA VAL A 4 -1.30 -16.59 -10.25
C VAL A 4 -0.33 -15.42 -10.32
N VAL A 5 -0.83 -14.25 -10.67
CA VAL A 5 -0.06 -13.00 -10.64
C VAL A 5 -0.68 -12.10 -9.58
N PHE A 6 0.14 -11.51 -8.73
CA PHE A 6 -0.30 -10.48 -7.78
C PHE A 6 -0.07 -9.11 -8.39
N MET A 7 -1.13 -8.31 -8.38
CA MET A 7 -1.10 -6.94 -8.90
C MET A 7 -1.39 -5.96 -7.76
N PHE A 8 -0.51 -5.00 -7.61
CA PHE A 8 -0.58 -3.99 -6.55
C PHE A 8 -0.97 -2.64 -7.16
N PRO A 9 -2.10 -2.03 -6.72
CA PRO A 9 -2.58 -0.79 -7.28
C PRO A 9 -1.72 0.41 -6.89
N GLY A 10 -1.91 1.52 -7.60
CA GLY A 10 -1.30 2.81 -7.26
C GLY A 10 -2.23 3.72 -6.49
N GLN A 11 -1.73 4.93 -6.18
CA GLN A 11 -2.51 6.00 -5.56
C GLN A 11 -3.78 6.31 -6.35
N GLY A 12 -4.89 6.47 -5.66
CA GLY A 12 -6.24 6.64 -6.22
C GLY A 12 -7.17 5.47 -5.91
N ALA A 13 -6.63 4.33 -5.43
CA ALA A 13 -7.41 3.17 -5.01
C ALA A 13 -7.75 3.16 -3.51
N GLN A 14 -7.30 4.17 -2.73
CA GLN A 14 -7.56 4.26 -1.29
C GLN A 14 -9.03 4.60 -0.98
N TYR A 15 -9.50 4.06 0.13
CA TYR A 15 -10.79 4.42 0.74
C TYR A 15 -10.79 4.05 2.23
N ILE A 16 -11.63 4.73 3.01
CA ILE A 16 -11.77 4.42 4.44
C ILE A 16 -12.35 3.00 4.61
N GLY A 17 -11.71 2.20 5.45
CA GLY A 17 -12.05 0.80 5.68
C GLY A 17 -11.30 -0.20 4.80
N MET A 18 -10.42 0.25 3.90
CA MET A 18 -9.62 -0.65 3.04
C MET A 18 -8.78 -1.62 3.89
N GLY A 19 -8.93 -2.92 3.64
CA GLY A 19 -8.20 -3.99 4.33
C GLY A 19 -8.66 -4.29 5.76
N LYS A 20 -9.74 -3.66 6.25
CA LYS A 20 -10.24 -3.88 7.61
C LYS A 20 -10.69 -5.32 7.84
N ASP A 21 -11.30 -5.94 6.87
CA ASP A 21 -11.71 -7.34 6.89
C ASP A 21 -10.53 -8.30 7.08
N PHE A 22 -9.40 -8.02 6.42
CA PHE A 22 -8.15 -8.77 6.64
C PHE A 22 -7.53 -8.49 8.01
N TYR A 23 -7.55 -7.23 8.46
CA TYR A 23 -7.08 -6.85 9.79
C TYR A 23 -7.85 -7.57 10.90
N ASP A 24 -9.18 -7.63 10.79
CA ASP A 24 -10.04 -8.25 11.79
C ASP A 24 -9.95 -9.79 11.78
N ALA A 25 -9.71 -10.40 10.62
CA ALA A 25 -9.74 -11.84 10.43
C ALA A 25 -8.38 -12.54 10.48
N CYS A 26 -7.26 -11.81 10.39
CA CYS A 26 -5.93 -12.40 10.22
C CYS A 26 -4.89 -11.70 11.08
N GLU A 27 -4.31 -12.42 12.04
CA GLU A 27 -3.29 -11.89 12.96
C GLU A 27 -2.02 -11.43 12.21
N GLU A 28 -1.65 -12.09 11.11
CA GLU A 28 -0.52 -11.68 10.29
C GLU A 28 -0.78 -10.35 9.59
N SER A 29 -2.02 -10.10 9.15
CA SER A 29 -2.41 -8.80 8.59
C SER A 29 -2.37 -7.71 9.65
N LYS A 30 -2.89 -7.99 10.84
CA LYS A 30 -2.85 -7.06 11.98
C LYS A 30 -1.41 -6.70 12.35
N ALA A 31 -0.51 -7.68 12.42
CA ALA A 31 0.90 -7.47 12.71
C ALA A 31 1.58 -6.55 11.67
N VAL A 32 1.14 -6.57 10.42
CA VAL A 32 1.64 -5.64 9.38
C VAL A 32 1.27 -4.19 9.68
N TYR A 33 0.02 -3.92 10.09
CA TYR A 33 -0.39 -2.57 10.51
C TYR A 33 0.37 -2.10 11.76
N GLU A 34 0.60 -2.98 12.72
CA GLU A 34 1.39 -2.68 13.92
C GLU A 34 2.85 -2.36 13.56
N LEU A 35 3.45 -3.12 12.65
CA LEU A 35 4.81 -2.85 12.16
C LEU A 35 4.88 -1.51 11.44
N ALA A 36 3.96 -1.23 10.53
CA ALA A 36 3.91 0.04 9.80
C ALA A 36 3.76 1.23 10.76
N SER A 37 2.87 1.10 11.74
CA SER A 37 2.66 2.14 12.76
C SER A 37 3.92 2.39 13.60
N LYS A 38 4.62 1.33 14.00
CA LYS A 38 5.89 1.42 14.73
C LYS A 38 6.99 2.11 13.92
N VAL A 39 7.11 1.76 12.64
CA VAL A 39 8.16 2.27 11.75
C VAL A 39 7.97 3.74 11.40
N THR A 40 6.72 4.17 11.26
CA THR A 40 6.37 5.53 10.79
C THR A 40 5.95 6.47 11.91
N GLU A 41 5.77 5.96 13.13
CA GLU A 41 5.25 6.71 14.28
C GLU A 41 3.83 7.30 14.04
N LEU A 42 3.07 6.67 13.12
CA LEU A 42 1.68 7.01 12.81
C LEU A 42 0.75 5.88 13.25
N ASP A 43 -0.48 6.20 13.61
CA ASP A 43 -1.52 5.19 13.80
C ASP A 43 -2.15 4.82 12.44
N ILE A 44 -1.54 3.84 11.76
CA ILE A 44 -1.96 3.46 10.40
C ILE A 44 -3.33 2.77 10.41
N ALA A 45 -3.66 2.02 11.45
CA ALA A 45 -4.98 1.41 11.56
C ALA A 45 -6.07 2.48 11.67
N LYS A 46 -5.86 3.48 12.52
CA LYS A 46 -6.76 4.64 12.63
C LYS A 46 -6.87 5.39 11.32
N LEU A 47 -5.74 5.70 10.67
CA LEU A 47 -5.70 6.38 9.37
C LEU A 47 -6.52 5.65 8.31
N CYS A 48 -6.47 4.30 8.28
CA CYS A 48 -7.18 3.51 7.28
C CYS A 48 -8.65 3.25 7.60
N PHE A 49 -9.04 3.20 8.90
CA PHE A 49 -10.34 2.66 9.30
C PHE A 49 -11.30 3.69 9.87
N GLU A 50 -10.83 4.84 10.34
CA GLU A 50 -11.67 5.93 10.83
C GLU A 50 -11.80 7.05 9.78
N GLU A 51 -12.97 7.72 9.77
CA GLU A 51 -13.22 8.84 8.87
C GLU A 51 -12.22 9.98 9.11
N ASN A 52 -11.51 10.35 8.06
CA ASN A 52 -10.54 11.45 8.06
C ASN A 52 -10.30 11.96 6.63
N GLU A 53 -9.70 13.13 6.51
CA GLU A 53 -9.30 13.73 5.23
C GLU A 53 -7.85 13.39 4.85
N GLU A 54 -7.04 12.98 5.81
CA GLU A 54 -5.61 12.72 5.64
C GLU A 54 -5.34 11.55 4.68
N ILE A 55 -6.26 10.59 4.60
CA ILE A 55 -6.15 9.44 3.68
C ILE A 55 -5.96 9.86 2.22
N ASN A 56 -6.40 11.06 1.83
CA ASN A 56 -6.28 11.62 0.48
C ASN A 56 -5.09 12.57 0.30
N ILE A 57 -4.30 12.80 1.35
CA ILE A 57 -3.06 13.57 1.29
C ILE A 57 -1.92 12.61 0.93
N THR A 58 -1.15 12.91 -0.11
CA THR A 58 -0.16 11.99 -0.70
C THR A 58 0.78 11.36 0.32
N GLU A 59 1.28 12.13 1.26
CA GLU A 59 2.20 11.63 2.29
C GLU A 59 1.58 10.54 3.19
N TYR A 60 0.26 10.59 3.42
CA TYR A 60 -0.48 9.58 4.18
C TYR A 60 -1.04 8.48 3.29
N THR A 61 -1.53 8.83 2.10
CA THR A 61 -2.03 7.85 1.12
C THR A 61 -0.99 6.78 0.80
N GLN A 62 0.26 7.19 0.58
CA GLN A 62 1.34 6.29 0.19
C GLN A 62 1.57 5.19 1.21
N ILE A 63 1.70 5.54 2.48
CA ILE A 63 1.92 4.55 3.55
C ILE A 63 0.67 3.73 3.87
N ALA A 64 -0.52 4.34 3.86
CA ALA A 64 -1.77 3.66 4.13
C ALA A 64 -2.03 2.55 3.10
N MET A 65 -1.87 2.85 1.82
CA MET A 65 -2.04 1.86 0.76
C MET A 65 -1.00 0.74 0.81
N LEU A 66 0.29 1.06 0.94
CA LEU A 66 1.32 0.02 1.01
C LEU A 66 1.11 -0.90 2.22
N THR A 67 0.70 -0.35 3.36
CA THR A 67 0.39 -1.16 4.54
C THR A 67 -0.77 -2.11 4.27
N THR A 68 -1.84 -1.63 3.64
CA THR A 68 -2.99 -2.46 3.27
C THR A 68 -2.61 -3.57 2.28
N GLU A 69 -1.84 -3.24 1.24
CA GLU A 69 -1.32 -4.20 0.27
C GLU A 69 -0.48 -5.29 0.93
N ALA A 70 0.45 -4.90 1.80
CA ALA A 70 1.31 -5.83 2.54
C ALA A 70 0.51 -6.70 3.52
N ALA A 71 -0.54 -6.16 4.15
CA ALA A 71 -1.41 -6.90 5.05
C ALA A 71 -2.24 -7.96 4.30
N ILE A 72 -2.79 -7.62 3.13
CA ILE A 72 -3.49 -8.58 2.26
C ILE A 72 -2.53 -9.66 1.78
N TYR A 73 -1.32 -9.27 1.38
CA TYR A 73 -0.27 -10.22 0.98
C TYR A 73 0.09 -11.19 2.11
N ALA A 74 0.24 -10.70 3.34
CA ALA A 74 0.53 -11.55 4.51
C ALA A 74 -0.57 -12.60 4.74
N ALA A 75 -1.84 -12.22 4.62
CA ALA A 75 -2.97 -13.16 4.71
C ALA A 75 -2.96 -14.20 3.58
N LEU A 76 -2.69 -13.78 2.35
CA LEU A 76 -2.60 -14.68 1.20
C LEU A 76 -1.44 -15.68 1.37
N LYS A 77 -0.29 -15.20 1.83
CA LYS A 77 0.89 -16.04 2.11
C LYS A 77 0.58 -17.07 3.19
N LYS A 78 -0.09 -16.68 4.29
CA LYS A 78 -0.55 -17.60 5.32
C LYS A 78 -1.50 -18.66 4.77
N ALA A 79 -2.36 -18.29 3.83
CA ALA A 79 -3.27 -19.21 3.14
C ALA A 79 -2.56 -20.08 2.06
N GLY A 80 -1.23 -20.05 1.98
CA GLY A 80 -0.44 -20.84 1.05
C GLY A 80 -0.58 -20.36 -0.41
N LYS A 81 -0.97 -19.11 -0.63
CA LYS A 81 -1.05 -18.51 -1.97
C LYS A 81 0.25 -17.79 -2.29
N GLU A 82 0.94 -18.29 -3.30
CA GLU A 82 2.20 -17.70 -3.77
C GLU A 82 2.06 -17.23 -5.21
N PRO A 83 2.57 -16.03 -5.54
CA PRO A 83 2.50 -15.53 -6.90
C PRO A 83 3.59 -16.15 -7.78
N ALA A 84 3.27 -16.44 -9.04
CA ALA A 84 4.26 -16.77 -10.06
C ALA A 84 4.98 -15.53 -10.60
N ALA A 85 4.33 -14.36 -10.46
CA ALA A 85 4.89 -13.05 -10.79
C ALA A 85 4.15 -11.96 -10.00
N CYS A 86 4.81 -10.83 -9.78
CA CYS A 86 4.25 -9.65 -9.15
C CYS A 86 4.36 -8.45 -10.09
N ALA A 87 3.37 -7.57 -10.08
CA ALA A 87 3.38 -6.30 -10.80
C ALA A 87 2.79 -5.20 -9.90
N GLY A 88 3.31 -3.99 -10.00
CA GLY A 88 2.83 -2.85 -9.21
C GLY A 88 2.83 -1.56 -10.01
N LEU A 89 1.81 -0.72 -9.77
CA LEU A 89 1.69 0.59 -10.38
C LEU A 89 2.15 1.67 -9.41
N SER A 90 3.22 2.41 -9.75
CA SER A 90 3.74 3.52 -8.94
C SER A 90 4.06 3.07 -7.50
N LEU A 91 3.26 3.48 -6.49
CA LEU A 91 3.45 3.01 -5.10
C LEU A 91 3.30 1.48 -4.98
N GLY A 92 2.44 0.86 -5.78
CA GLY A 92 2.24 -0.59 -5.79
C GLY A 92 3.48 -1.39 -6.18
N GLU A 93 4.48 -0.77 -6.82
CA GLU A 93 5.78 -1.39 -7.08
C GLU A 93 6.44 -1.86 -5.77
N TYR A 94 6.30 -1.09 -4.69
CA TYR A 94 6.82 -1.47 -3.37
C TYR A 94 6.11 -2.69 -2.79
N GLY A 95 4.79 -2.82 -3.02
CA GLY A 95 4.04 -4.04 -2.69
C GLY A 95 4.56 -5.25 -3.47
N ALA A 96 4.84 -5.08 -4.77
CA ALA A 96 5.43 -6.12 -5.60
C ALA A 96 6.85 -6.50 -5.15
N LEU A 97 7.68 -5.53 -4.72
CA LEU A 97 9.02 -5.77 -4.17
C LEU A 97 8.98 -6.55 -2.84
N ILE A 98 8.02 -6.25 -1.97
CA ILE A 98 7.77 -7.04 -0.75
C ILE A 98 7.37 -8.46 -1.10
N ALA A 99 6.39 -8.64 -1.98
CA ALA A 99 5.86 -9.95 -2.33
C ALA A 99 6.88 -10.84 -3.07
N SER A 100 7.79 -10.25 -3.83
CA SER A 100 8.89 -10.96 -4.49
C SER A 100 10.10 -11.24 -3.57
N GLY A 101 10.09 -10.73 -2.34
CA GLY A 101 11.18 -10.91 -1.37
C GLY A 101 12.42 -10.05 -1.64
N VAL A 102 12.32 -9.07 -2.53
CA VAL A 102 13.43 -8.14 -2.85
C VAL A 102 13.63 -7.11 -1.75
N MET A 103 12.55 -6.70 -1.08
CA MET A 103 12.58 -5.69 -0.03
C MET A 103 11.86 -6.18 1.22
N SER A 104 12.40 -5.88 2.40
CA SER A 104 11.70 -6.13 3.65
C SER A 104 10.50 -5.18 3.81
N MET A 105 9.46 -5.61 4.55
CA MET A 105 8.31 -4.72 4.84
C MET A 105 8.75 -3.47 5.61
N GLU A 106 9.68 -3.64 6.57
CA GLU A 106 10.18 -2.54 7.39
C GLU A 106 10.88 -1.46 6.55
N ASP A 107 11.76 -1.87 5.62
CA ASP A 107 12.44 -0.93 4.73
C ASP A 107 11.47 -0.30 3.73
N ALA A 108 10.52 -1.08 3.20
CA ALA A 108 9.50 -0.58 2.31
C ALA A 108 8.62 0.51 2.98
N PHE A 109 8.24 0.32 4.25
CA PHE A 109 7.48 1.33 5.00
C PHE A 109 8.29 2.60 5.25
N ARG A 110 9.59 2.50 5.56
CA ARG A 110 10.46 3.68 5.67
C ARG A 110 10.57 4.43 4.35
N VAL A 111 10.83 3.70 3.28
CA VAL A 111 11.02 4.31 1.95
C VAL A 111 9.73 4.94 1.43
N ILE A 112 8.58 4.25 1.55
CA ILE A 112 7.31 4.80 1.05
C ILE A 112 6.86 6.01 1.86
N ARG A 113 7.12 6.04 3.17
CA ARG A 113 6.84 7.21 4.02
C ARG A 113 7.66 8.41 3.54
N ALA A 114 8.95 8.24 3.33
CA ALA A 114 9.82 9.30 2.81
C ALA A 114 9.39 9.75 1.41
N ARG A 115 9.07 8.79 0.52
CA ARG A 115 8.55 9.07 -0.82
C ARG A 115 7.28 9.92 -0.78
N GLY A 116 6.32 9.55 0.07
CA GLY A 116 5.06 10.29 0.22
C GLY A 116 5.28 11.74 0.66
N ILE A 117 6.17 11.96 1.64
CA ILE A 117 6.55 13.30 2.11
C ILE A 117 7.18 14.11 0.96
N PHE A 118 8.19 13.57 0.29
CA PHE A 118 8.86 14.28 -0.82
C PHE A 118 7.92 14.61 -1.98
N MET A 119 6.99 13.70 -2.32
CA MET A 119 5.99 13.96 -3.35
C MET A 119 5.01 15.07 -2.92
N GLN A 120 4.59 15.08 -1.66
CA GLN A 120 3.71 16.12 -1.14
C GLN A 120 4.41 17.49 -1.08
N GLU A 121 5.67 17.53 -0.67
CA GLU A 121 6.47 18.75 -0.60
C GLU A 121 6.81 19.31 -1.99
N ALA A 122 7.02 18.45 -2.98
CA ALA A 122 7.35 18.87 -4.34
C ALA A 122 6.22 19.68 -4.99
N VAL A 123 4.96 19.32 -4.74
CA VAL A 123 3.78 20.04 -5.24
C VAL A 123 2.70 20.05 -4.15
N PRO A 124 2.83 20.90 -3.13
CA PRO A 124 1.95 20.87 -1.97
C PRO A 124 0.49 21.26 -2.29
N THR A 125 0.29 22.13 -3.28
CA THR A 125 -1.04 22.57 -3.74
C THR A 125 -1.03 22.88 -5.23
N GLY A 126 -2.20 22.80 -5.88
CA GLY A 126 -2.37 23.19 -7.28
C GLY A 126 -1.80 22.22 -8.31
N GLY A 127 -1.28 21.08 -7.88
CA GLY A 127 -0.89 20.00 -8.78
C GLY A 127 -2.09 19.23 -9.31
N ALA A 128 -1.95 18.65 -10.51
CA ALA A 128 -2.94 17.75 -11.08
C ALA A 128 -2.25 16.62 -11.84
N MET A 129 -2.89 15.46 -11.86
CA MET A 129 -2.48 14.32 -12.68
C MET A 129 -3.70 13.76 -13.41
N ALA A 130 -3.53 13.45 -14.69
CA ALA A 130 -4.59 12.84 -15.47
C ALA A 130 -4.06 11.61 -16.20
N ALA A 131 -4.82 10.53 -16.18
CA ALA A 131 -4.59 9.37 -17.03
C ALA A 131 -5.43 9.53 -18.30
N VAL A 132 -4.78 9.51 -19.46
CA VAL A 132 -5.46 9.57 -20.76
C VAL A 132 -5.69 8.15 -21.24
N LEU A 133 -6.97 7.79 -21.45
CA LEU A 133 -7.37 6.47 -21.88
C LEU A 133 -8.00 6.54 -23.29
N GLY A 134 -7.74 5.51 -24.10
CA GLY A 134 -8.41 5.36 -25.40
C GLY A 134 -7.91 6.26 -26.52
N LEU A 135 -6.71 6.82 -26.41
CA LEU A 135 -6.01 7.43 -27.52
C LEU A 135 -5.09 6.41 -28.17
N ASP A 136 -5.12 6.34 -29.50
CA ASP A 136 -4.14 5.60 -30.28
C ASP A 136 -2.75 6.26 -30.14
N ALA A 137 -1.71 5.42 -30.01
CA ALA A 137 -0.33 5.86 -29.83
C ALA A 137 0.28 6.36 -31.15
#